data_caf0ac8795d8fdfbc5cc60464ccdc6d5
#
_entry.id   caf0ac8795d8fdfbc5cc60464ccdc6d5
#
_cell.length_a   1.000
_cell.length_b   1.000
_cell.length_c   1.000
_cell.angle_alpha   90.00
_cell.angle_beta   90.00
_cell.angle_gamma   90.00
#
_symmetry.space_group_name_H-M   'P 1'
#
loop_
_entity.id
_entity.type
_entity.pdbx_description
1 polymer ?
#
loop_
_entity_poly.entity_id
_entity_poly.type
_entity_poly.pdbx_seq_one_letter_code
_entity_poly.pdbx_strand_id
1 'polypeptide(L)'
;VLAAGSTKEYEEAVKKLKIPILFLGQRFPGENSVINDDYNAGYAVGNYIGQRKFKEIYMLWVPEDDPAVGGERRHGVIDGLMSCEKKPKEVIETTFFYENAIENVQKFVDHMKTPAAVVCATDRIAFGVYKVMSEKGIRIPEEVSVVGFGDYEAGELLQPPLTTVKFDWKNWGEISAESMIQMILGKPVSPLQVNPYEIIERKSVKEN
;
A
#
# COMPACT_ATOMS: atom_id res chain seq x y z
N VAL A 1 -4.25 14.39 13.66
CA VAL A 1 -4.11 13.30 12.70
C VAL A 1 -2.98 12.44 13.19
N LEU A 2 -3.26 11.21 13.57
CA LEU A 2 -2.26 10.28 14.08
C LEU A 2 -2.30 9.01 13.21
N ALA A 3 -1.24 8.79 12.48
CA ALA A 3 -0.99 7.63 11.66
C ALA A 3 0.17 6.83 12.28
N ALA A 4 -0.02 6.30 13.47
CA ALA A 4 0.97 5.43 14.10
C ALA A 4 0.25 4.30 14.81
N GLY A 5 0.86 3.12 14.88
CA GLY A 5 0.33 1.99 15.61
C GLY A 5 -0.12 2.40 17.01
N SER A 6 -1.37 2.08 17.37
CA SER A 6 -1.92 2.49 18.66
C SER A 6 -1.37 1.58 19.76
N THR A 7 -0.66 2.16 20.72
CA THR A 7 -0.37 1.46 21.99
C THR A 7 -1.59 1.53 22.91
N LYS A 8 -1.70 0.61 23.88
CA LYS A 8 -2.77 0.66 24.89
C LYS A 8 -2.80 1.99 25.65
N GLU A 9 -1.62 2.56 25.94
CA GLU A 9 -1.49 3.86 26.60
C GLU A 9 -2.07 5.00 25.75
N TYR A 10 -1.83 4.95 24.45
CA TYR A 10 -2.40 5.89 23.48
C TYR A 10 -3.92 5.78 23.42
N GLU A 11 -4.46 4.56 23.34
CA GLU A 11 -5.91 4.32 23.35
C GLU A 11 -6.57 4.85 24.62
N GLU A 12 -5.95 4.64 25.79
CA GLU A 12 -6.44 5.16 27.05
C GLU A 12 -6.37 6.69 27.12
N ALA A 13 -5.34 7.29 26.57
CA ALA A 13 -5.21 8.75 26.50
C ALA A 13 -6.30 9.36 25.61
N VAL A 14 -6.55 8.78 24.44
CA VAL A 14 -7.61 9.22 23.51
C VAL A 14 -8.99 9.15 24.17
N LYS A 15 -9.32 8.04 24.83
CA LYS A 15 -10.62 7.83 25.51
C LYS A 15 -10.88 8.85 26.64
N LYS A 16 -9.85 9.48 27.20
CA LYS A 16 -9.98 10.52 28.22
C LYS A 16 -10.27 11.90 27.63
N LEU A 17 -10.06 12.10 26.35
CA LEU A 17 -10.31 13.39 25.70
C LEU A 17 -11.82 13.63 25.55
N LYS A 18 -12.27 14.83 25.97
CA LYS A 18 -13.67 15.25 25.88
C LYS A 18 -13.90 16.17 24.68
N ILE A 19 -13.30 15.82 23.54
CA ILE A 19 -13.41 16.54 22.28
C ILE A 19 -13.76 15.54 21.16
N PRO A 20 -14.41 15.98 20.08
CA PRO A 20 -14.60 15.12 18.91
C PRO A 20 -13.26 14.66 18.35
N ILE A 21 -13.12 13.37 18.08
CA ILE A 21 -11.92 12.78 17.50
C ILE A 21 -12.30 11.96 16.28
N LEU A 22 -11.59 12.17 15.18
CA LEU A 22 -11.72 11.40 13.94
C LEU A 22 -10.36 10.79 13.62
N PHE A 23 -10.32 9.46 13.48
CA PHE A 23 -9.13 8.74 13.05
C PHE A 23 -9.04 8.68 11.54
N LEU A 24 -7.84 8.88 11.00
CA LEU A 24 -7.60 8.84 9.56
C LEU A 24 -6.55 7.78 9.22
N GLY A 25 -6.84 6.95 8.23
CA GLY A 25 -5.94 5.92 7.71
C GLY A 25 -6.00 4.58 8.46
N GLN A 26 -6.50 4.56 9.69
CA GLN A 26 -6.64 3.34 10.49
C GLN A 26 -7.96 3.33 11.25
N ARG A 27 -8.50 2.12 11.48
CA ARG A 27 -9.62 1.93 12.40
C ARG A 27 -9.16 2.09 13.82
N PHE A 28 -9.95 2.81 14.61
CA PHE A 28 -9.77 2.87 16.04
C PHE A 28 -11.04 2.36 16.74
N PRO A 29 -10.96 1.34 17.60
CA PRO A 29 -12.13 0.73 18.22
C PRO A 29 -12.96 1.72 19.04
N GLY A 30 -14.23 1.84 18.70
CA GLY A 30 -15.18 2.72 19.39
C GLY A 30 -15.16 4.19 18.98
N GLU A 31 -14.30 4.56 18.02
CA GLU A 31 -14.17 5.93 17.53
C GLU A 31 -14.50 6.02 16.03
N ASN A 32 -14.84 7.22 15.56
CA ASN A 32 -15.10 7.45 14.14
C ASN A 32 -13.79 7.41 13.35
N SER A 33 -13.82 6.74 12.19
CA SER A 33 -12.65 6.56 11.36
C SER A 33 -12.97 6.74 9.87
N VAL A 34 -12.03 7.35 9.14
CA VAL A 34 -12.00 7.39 7.67
C VAL A 34 -10.75 6.66 7.24
N ILE A 35 -10.89 5.56 6.51
CA ILE A 35 -9.80 4.69 6.09
C ILE A 35 -9.77 4.54 4.57
N ASN A 36 -8.65 4.14 4.00
CA ASN A 36 -8.61 3.60 2.65
C ASN A 36 -9.12 2.16 2.64
N ASP A 37 -9.58 1.71 1.49
CA ASP A 37 -9.97 0.30 1.29
C ASP A 37 -8.73 -0.56 1.03
N ASP A 38 -7.85 -0.63 2.05
CA ASP A 38 -6.52 -1.23 1.95
C ASP A 38 -6.57 -2.72 1.60
N TYR A 39 -7.49 -3.47 2.24
CA TYR A 39 -7.62 -4.90 1.96
C TYR A 39 -8.07 -5.18 0.52
N ASN A 40 -9.14 -4.53 0.06
CA ASN A 40 -9.65 -4.76 -1.30
C ASN A 40 -8.70 -4.22 -2.37
N ALA A 41 -8.02 -3.10 -2.12
CA ALA A 41 -6.96 -2.59 -2.97
C ALA A 41 -5.80 -3.59 -3.09
N GLY A 42 -5.37 -4.17 -1.97
CA GLY A 42 -4.40 -5.26 -1.93
C GLY A 42 -4.86 -6.47 -2.70
N TYR A 43 -6.09 -6.93 -2.46
CA TYR A 43 -6.68 -8.08 -3.17
C TYR A 43 -6.72 -7.87 -4.68
N ALA A 44 -7.13 -6.70 -5.12
CA ALA A 44 -7.17 -6.37 -6.54
C ALA A 44 -5.78 -6.42 -7.19
N VAL A 45 -4.74 -5.91 -6.52
CA VAL A 45 -3.34 -6.00 -7.00
C VAL A 45 -2.84 -7.45 -6.99
N GLY A 46 -3.12 -8.20 -5.93
CA GLY A 46 -2.77 -9.61 -5.85
C GLY A 46 -3.40 -10.43 -6.98
N ASN A 47 -4.69 -10.24 -7.23
CA ASN A 47 -5.41 -10.87 -8.33
C ASN A 47 -4.86 -10.41 -9.70
N TYR A 48 -4.63 -9.11 -9.87
CA TYR A 48 -4.06 -8.52 -11.09
C TYR A 48 -2.70 -9.15 -11.46
N ILE A 49 -1.80 -9.32 -10.50
CA ILE A 49 -0.51 -9.99 -10.70
C ILE A 49 -0.69 -11.51 -10.83
N GLY A 50 -1.61 -12.07 -10.05
CA GLY A 50 -1.91 -13.50 -10.04
C GLY A 50 -2.41 -14.03 -11.38
N GLN A 51 -3.19 -13.27 -12.12
CA GLN A 51 -3.68 -13.64 -13.46
C GLN A 51 -2.58 -13.64 -14.54
N ARG A 52 -1.40 -13.07 -14.27
CA ARG A 52 -0.27 -13.03 -15.20
C ARG A 52 0.63 -14.27 -15.07
N LYS A 53 1.46 -14.54 -16.08
CA LYS A 53 2.30 -15.76 -16.14
C LYS A 53 3.58 -15.70 -15.29
N PHE A 54 3.59 -14.91 -14.22
CA PHE A 54 4.75 -14.88 -13.31
C PHE A 54 4.80 -16.16 -12.46
N LYS A 55 5.97 -16.78 -12.41
CA LYS A 55 6.30 -17.89 -11.50
C LYS A 55 6.94 -17.41 -10.21
N GLU A 56 7.70 -16.34 -10.31
CA GLU A 56 8.42 -15.72 -9.19
C GLU A 56 7.72 -14.39 -8.85
N ILE A 57 7.15 -14.30 -7.65
CA ILE A 57 6.46 -13.10 -7.15
C ILE A 57 7.07 -12.76 -5.81
N TYR A 58 7.55 -11.55 -5.68
CA TYR A 58 8.18 -11.03 -4.47
C TYR A 58 7.37 -9.85 -3.94
N MET A 59 7.38 -9.67 -2.64
CA MET A 59 6.74 -8.54 -1.99
C MET A 59 7.78 -7.77 -1.18
N LEU A 60 7.87 -6.45 -1.37
CA LEU A 60 8.61 -5.56 -0.48
C LEU A 60 7.60 -4.85 0.40
N TRP A 61 7.65 -5.14 1.69
CA TRP A 61 6.57 -4.77 2.58
C TRP A 61 7.04 -4.16 3.90
N VAL A 62 6.18 -3.35 4.50
CA VAL A 62 6.41 -2.78 5.84
C VAL A 62 5.94 -3.77 6.92
N PRO A 63 6.44 -3.64 8.17
CA PRO A 63 6.03 -4.51 9.28
C PRO A 63 4.52 -4.55 9.53
N GLU A 64 4.03 -5.66 10.07
CA GLU A 64 2.60 -5.88 10.35
C GLU A 64 2.07 -5.04 11.54
N ASP A 65 2.93 -4.35 12.25
CA ASP A 65 2.54 -3.40 13.29
C ASP A 65 1.87 -2.13 12.74
N ASP A 66 1.99 -1.87 11.42
CA ASP A 66 1.10 -0.96 10.70
C ASP A 66 -0.17 -1.70 10.28
N PRO A 67 -1.34 -1.45 10.92
CA PRO A 67 -2.55 -2.25 10.67
C PRO A 67 -3.11 -2.09 9.25
N ALA A 68 -2.93 -0.94 8.61
CA ALA A 68 -3.47 -0.64 7.28
C ALA A 68 -2.58 -1.23 6.18
N VAL A 69 -1.34 -0.75 6.06
CA VAL A 69 -0.42 -1.13 4.98
C VAL A 69 0.28 -2.45 5.28
N GLY A 70 0.81 -2.60 6.50
CA GLY A 70 1.49 -3.81 6.96
C GLY A 70 0.54 -5.00 7.13
N GLY A 71 -0.68 -4.75 7.64
CA GLY A 71 -1.73 -5.74 7.86
C GLY A 71 -2.69 -5.88 6.70
N GLU A 72 -3.74 -5.06 6.64
CA GLU A 72 -4.88 -5.22 5.71
C GLU A 72 -4.45 -5.30 4.24
N ARG A 73 -3.64 -4.35 3.77
CA ARG A 73 -3.17 -4.34 2.37
C ARG A 73 -2.35 -5.57 2.04
N ARG A 74 -1.44 -5.97 2.95
CA ARG A 74 -0.63 -7.17 2.79
C ARG A 74 -1.47 -8.43 2.68
N HIS A 75 -2.41 -8.63 3.60
CA HIS A 75 -3.33 -9.77 3.56
C HIS A 75 -4.14 -9.78 2.27
N GLY A 76 -4.65 -8.61 1.85
CA GLY A 76 -5.34 -8.48 0.58
C GLY A 76 -4.50 -8.98 -0.60
N VAL A 77 -3.23 -8.53 -0.73
CA VAL A 77 -2.34 -8.97 -1.82
C VAL A 77 -2.14 -10.48 -1.80
N ILE A 78 -1.90 -11.06 -0.62
CA ILE A 78 -1.70 -12.51 -0.47
C ILE A 78 -2.96 -13.27 -0.89
N ASP A 79 -4.14 -12.86 -0.42
CA ASP A 79 -5.41 -13.51 -0.74
C ASP A 79 -5.77 -13.36 -2.22
N GLY A 80 -5.46 -12.19 -2.81
CA GLY A 80 -5.63 -11.97 -4.26
C GLY A 80 -4.71 -12.87 -5.10
N LEU A 81 -3.48 -13.09 -4.68
CA LEU A 81 -2.59 -14.08 -5.31
C LEU A 81 -3.12 -15.50 -5.14
N MET A 82 -3.58 -15.84 -3.94
CA MET A 82 -4.11 -17.18 -3.63
C MET A 82 -5.39 -17.49 -4.43
N SER A 83 -6.21 -16.50 -4.75
CA SER A 83 -7.37 -16.68 -5.63
C SER A 83 -7.00 -17.12 -7.05
N CYS A 84 -5.74 -16.94 -7.44
CA CYS A 84 -5.13 -17.39 -8.69
C CYS A 84 -4.18 -18.60 -8.51
N GLU A 85 -4.28 -19.32 -7.37
CA GLU A 85 -3.42 -20.45 -7.02
C GLU A 85 -1.93 -20.09 -6.95
N LYS A 86 -1.61 -18.84 -6.60
CA LYS A 86 -0.27 -18.31 -6.46
C LYS A 86 -0.01 -17.83 -5.03
N LYS A 87 1.26 -17.70 -4.70
CA LYS A 87 1.71 -17.12 -3.44
C LYS A 87 3.02 -16.34 -3.65
N PRO A 88 3.33 -15.39 -2.79
CA PRO A 88 4.63 -14.75 -2.84
C PRO A 88 5.73 -15.79 -2.57
N LYS A 89 6.81 -15.70 -3.32
CA LYS A 89 8.02 -16.48 -3.10
C LYS A 89 8.71 -16.07 -1.80
N GLU A 90 8.74 -14.78 -1.59
CA GLU A 90 9.36 -14.14 -0.45
C GLU A 90 8.69 -12.81 -0.17
N VAL A 91 8.60 -12.45 1.12
CA VAL A 91 8.21 -11.12 1.58
C VAL A 91 9.42 -10.51 2.26
N ILE A 92 9.98 -9.48 1.65
CA ILE A 92 11.14 -8.75 2.13
C ILE A 92 10.64 -7.58 2.97
N GLU A 93 10.98 -7.57 4.25
CA GLU A 93 10.61 -6.49 5.13
C GLU A 93 11.49 -5.25 4.90
N THR A 94 10.84 -4.10 4.83
CA THR A 94 11.47 -2.79 4.69
C THR A 94 10.69 -1.75 5.52
N THR A 95 10.96 -0.48 5.31
CA THR A 95 10.23 0.62 5.94
C THR A 95 9.59 1.51 4.88
N PHE A 96 8.79 2.49 5.29
CA PHE A 96 8.21 3.50 4.39
C PHE A 96 9.25 4.43 3.75
N PHE A 97 10.50 4.40 4.22
CA PHE A 97 11.56 5.27 3.74
C PHE A 97 12.24 4.69 2.51
N TYR A 98 12.43 5.54 1.50
CA TYR A 98 13.06 5.21 0.23
C TYR A 98 14.47 4.62 0.38
N GLU A 99 15.28 5.17 1.30
CA GLU A 99 16.65 4.74 1.55
C GLU A 99 16.72 3.30 2.02
N ASN A 100 15.83 2.91 2.95
CA ASN A 100 15.75 1.53 3.43
C ASN A 100 15.28 0.57 2.33
N ALA A 101 14.38 1.03 1.45
CA ALA A 101 13.97 0.23 0.31
C ALA A 101 15.15 -0.09 -0.60
N ILE A 102 15.99 0.89 -0.93
CA ILE A 102 17.20 0.67 -1.73
C ILE A 102 18.10 -0.39 -1.10
N GLU A 103 18.44 -0.26 0.18
CA GLU A 103 19.31 -1.18 0.87
C GLU A 103 18.77 -2.63 0.85
N ASN A 104 17.47 -2.79 1.13
CA ASN A 104 16.85 -4.10 1.16
C ASN A 104 16.72 -4.70 -0.25
N VAL A 105 16.43 -3.88 -1.26
CA VAL A 105 16.41 -4.35 -2.66
C VAL A 105 17.81 -4.77 -3.12
N GLN A 106 18.86 -4.04 -2.77
CA GLN A 106 20.25 -4.43 -3.10
C GLN A 106 20.62 -5.82 -2.57
N LYS A 107 20.22 -6.12 -1.33
CA LYS A 107 20.44 -7.44 -0.72
C LYS A 107 19.63 -8.54 -1.40
N PHE A 108 18.41 -8.22 -1.80
CA PHE A 108 17.46 -9.16 -2.38
C PHE A 108 17.76 -9.47 -3.85
N VAL A 109 18.16 -8.49 -4.64
CA VAL A 109 18.31 -8.62 -6.10
C VAL A 109 19.33 -9.66 -6.52
N ASP A 110 20.37 -9.91 -5.69
CA ASP A 110 21.45 -10.84 -5.99
C ASP A 110 20.99 -12.32 -6.00
N HIS A 111 19.84 -12.63 -5.35
CA HIS A 111 19.26 -13.99 -5.35
C HIS A 111 17.87 -14.06 -5.99
N MET A 112 17.35 -12.93 -6.46
CA MET A 112 16.08 -12.88 -7.18
C MET A 112 16.17 -13.62 -8.50
N LYS A 113 15.14 -14.42 -8.80
CA LYS A 113 15.01 -15.08 -10.11
C LYS A 113 14.11 -14.27 -11.02
N THR A 114 14.53 -14.15 -12.29
CA THR A 114 13.75 -13.49 -13.33
C THR A 114 13.27 -14.51 -14.39
N PRO A 115 12.17 -14.26 -15.09
CA PRO A 115 11.27 -13.11 -14.98
C PRO A 115 10.43 -13.16 -13.70
N ALA A 116 10.24 -12.00 -13.08
CA ALA A 116 9.54 -11.86 -11.81
C ALA A 116 8.53 -10.71 -11.78
N ALA A 117 7.65 -10.74 -10.78
CA ALA A 117 6.89 -9.57 -10.36
C ALA A 117 7.30 -9.16 -8.94
N VAL A 118 7.43 -7.86 -8.71
CA VAL A 118 7.71 -7.24 -7.42
C VAL A 118 6.53 -6.35 -7.04
N VAL A 119 5.84 -6.72 -5.96
CA VAL A 119 4.73 -5.95 -5.39
C VAL A 119 5.26 -5.14 -4.22
N CYS A 120 5.18 -3.82 -4.31
CA CYS A 120 5.69 -2.89 -3.31
C CYS A 120 4.53 -2.33 -2.47
N ALA A 121 4.69 -2.27 -1.15
CA ALA A 121 3.66 -1.75 -0.25
C ALA A 121 3.27 -0.29 -0.53
N THR A 122 4.18 0.49 -1.11
CA THR A 122 3.96 1.88 -1.55
C THR A 122 4.79 2.20 -2.80
N ASP A 123 4.43 3.29 -3.50
CA ASP A 123 5.23 3.80 -4.63
C ASP A 123 6.63 4.23 -4.21
N ARG A 124 6.81 4.74 -2.98
CA ARG A 124 8.15 5.11 -2.47
C ARG A 124 9.10 3.92 -2.43
N ILE A 125 8.58 2.75 -2.02
CA ILE A 125 9.34 1.49 -2.05
C ILE A 125 9.62 1.09 -3.50
N ALA A 126 8.63 1.22 -4.39
CA ALA A 126 8.80 0.94 -5.82
C ALA A 126 9.89 1.82 -6.45
N PHE A 127 10.01 3.09 -6.05
CA PHE A 127 11.10 3.97 -6.53
C PHE A 127 12.48 3.43 -6.15
N GLY A 128 12.61 2.84 -4.95
CA GLY A 128 13.84 2.14 -4.53
C GLY A 128 14.14 0.94 -5.42
N VAL A 129 13.10 0.16 -5.77
CA VAL A 129 13.23 -0.96 -6.73
C VAL A 129 13.73 -0.46 -8.07
N TYR A 130 13.12 0.58 -8.66
CA TYR A 130 13.52 1.15 -9.93
C TYR A 130 14.98 1.60 -9.93
N LYS A 131 15.42 2.28 -8.87
CA LYS A 131 16.80 2.72 -8.74
C LYS A 131 17.76 1.54 -8.80
N VAL A 132 17.55 0.52 -7.99
CA VAL A 132 18.45 -0.64 -7.94
C VAL A 132 18.42 -1.45 -9.24
N MET A 133 17.23 -1.66 -9.84
CA MET A 133 17.12 -2.35 -11.12
C MET A 133 17.89 -1.60 -12.21
N SER A 134 17.77 -0.27 -12.27
CA SER A 134 18.53 0.56 -13.21
C SER A 134 20.05 0.45 -13.00
N GLU A 135 20.53 0.47 -11.76
CA GLU A 135 21.97 0.33 -11.43
C GLU A 135 22.53 -1.05 -11.78
N LYS A 136 21.69 -2.09 -11.69
CA LYS A 136 22.07 -3.49 -12.04
C LYS A 136 21.82 -3.82 -13.52
N GLY A 137 21.26 -2.90 -14.32
CA GLY A 137 20.92 -3.14 -15.71
C GLY A 137 19.76 -4.10 -15.93
N ILE A 138 18.90 -4.33 -14.91
CA ILE A 138 17.72 -5.18 -14.99
C ILE A 138 16.57 -4.37 -15.56
N ARG A 139 15.95 -4.89 -16.61
CA ARG A 139 14.93 -4.17 -17.36
C ARG A 139 13.53 -4.36 -16.78
N ILE A 140 12.83 -3.24 -16.63
CA ILE A 140 11.41 -3.17 -16.29
C ILE A 140 10.65 -2.80 -17.57
N PRO A 141 9.59 -3.52 -17.98
CA PRO A 141 8.97 -4.68 -17.31
C PRO A 141 9.50 -6.04 -17.81
N GLU A 142 10.48 -6.09 -18.72
CA GLU A 142 10.87 -7.30 -19.46
C GLU A 142 11.36 -8.43 -18.56
N GLU A 143 12.20 -8.08 -17.58
CA GLU A 143 12.79 -9.03 -16.61
C GLU A 143 12.10 -8.95 -15.26
N VAL A 144 11.71 -7.75 -14.83
CA VAL A 144 11.02 -7.53 -13.56
C VAL A 144 9.84 -6.58 -13.76
N SER A 145 8.64 -7.05 -13.47
CA SER A 145 7.45 -6.20 -13.39
C SER A 145 7.34 -5.62 -11.99
N VAL A 146 6.92 -4.35 -11.90
CA VAL A 146 6.81 -3.64 -10.61
C VAL A 146 5.43 -3.00 -10.48
N VAL A 147 4.81 -3.15 -9.32
CA VAL A 147 3.54 -2.49 -8.96
C VAL A 147 3.65 -1.84 -7.58
N GLY A 148 3.04 -0.68 -7.41
CA GLY A 148 3.04 0.07 -6.17
C GLY A 148 1.64 0.45 -5.68
N PHE A 149 1.59 1.33 -4.66
CA PHE A 149 0.37 1.92 -4.12
C PHE A 149 0.65 3.38 -3.76
N GLY A 150 -0.22 4.30 -4.22
CA GLY A 150 -0.17 5.72 -3.86
C GLY A 150 -0.46 6.67 -5.02
N ASP A 151 -0.15 6.29 -6.25
CA ASP A 151 -0.27 7.12 -7.47
C ASP A 151 0.44 8.47 -7.33
N TYR A 152 1.69 8.42 -6.84
CA TYR A 152 2.51 9.63 -6.74
C TYR A 152 2.96 10.11 -8.12
N GLU A 153 2.96 11.43 -8.33
CA GLU A 153 3.37 12.07 -9.60
C GLU A 153 4.72 11.57 -10.13
N ALA A 154 5.68 11.33 -9.24
CA ALA A 154 6.97 10.76 -9.60
C ALA A 154 6.87 9.39 -10.30
N GLY A 155 5.83 8.61 -10.03
CA GLY A 155 5.59 7.31 -10.67
C GLY A 155 5.29 7.43 -12.17
N GLU A 156 4.69 8.53 -12.61
CA GLU A 156 4.45 8.80 -14.04
C GLU A 156 5.72 9.15 -14.80
N LEU A 157 6.70 9.74 -14.11
CA LEU A 157 7.96 10.18 -14.69
C LEU A 157 9.00 9.05 -14.81
N LEU A 158 8.75 7.91 -14.19
CA LEU A 158 9.63 6.74 -14.31
C LEU A 158 9.65 6.17 -15.73
N GLN A 159 10.70 5.45 -16.05
CA GLN A 159 10.86 4.74 -17.32
C GLN A 159 11.07 3.24 -17.08
N PRO A 160 10.01 2.44 -17.34
CA PRO A 160 8.64 2.80 -17.76
C PRO A 160 7.81 3.40 -16.61
N PRO A 161 6.67 4.09 -16.89
CA PRO A 161 5.77 4.61 -15.87
C PRO A 161 5.20 3.50 -14.97
N LEU A 162 5.11 3.77 -13.66
CA LEU A 162 4.72 2.81 -12.62
C LEU A 162 3.21 2.52 -12.63
N THR A 163 2.85 1.25 -12.76
CA THR A 163 1.50 0.73 -12.45
C THR A 163 1.31 0.78 -10.93
N THR A 164 0.21 1.35 -10.47
CA THR A 164 0.00 1.62 -9.05
C THR A 164 -1.48 1.60 -8.67
N VAL A 165 -1.77 1.65 -7.39
CA VAL A 165 -3.11 1.92 -6.87
C VAL A 165 -3.24 3.39 -6.51
N LYS A 166 -4.28 4.01 -7.02
CA LYS A 166 -4.72 5.35 -6.65
C LYS A 166 -5.79 5.27 -5.57
N PHE A 167 -5.61 6.04 -4.49
CA PHE A 167 -6.67 6.38 -3.56
C PHE A 167 -7.16 7.80 -3.86
N ASP A 168 -8.45 8.05 -3.76
CA ASP A 168 -9.00 9.39 -3.99
C ASP A 168 -8.72 10.30 -2.79
N TRP A 169 -7.52 10.87 -2.78
CA TRP A 169 -7.06 11.75 -1.70
C TRP A 169 -7.91 13.01 -1.53
N LYS A 170 -8.52 13.51 -2.62
CA LYS A 170 -9.42 14.64 -2.57
C LYS A 170 -10.70 14.27 -1.83
N ASN A 171 -11.37 13.20 -2.25
CA ASN A 171 -12.56 12.67 -1.58
C ASN A 171 -12.25 12.32 -0.12
N TRP A 172 -11.10 11.69 0.16
CA TRP A 172 -10.69 11.36 1.53
C TRP A 172 -10.57 12.59 2.43
N GLY A 173 -10.01 13.68 1.91
CA GLY A 173 -9.95 14.96 2.61
C GLY A 173 -11.32 15.59 2.83
N GLU A 174 -12.19 15.58 1.80
CA GLU A 174 -13.55 16.14 1.85
C GLU A 174 -14.42 15.40 2.88
N ILE A 175 -14.50 14.07 2.83
CA ILE A 175 -15.28 13.28 3.79
C ILE A 175 -14.76 13.40 5.21
N SER A 176 -13.43 13.51 5.38
CA SER A 176 -12.81 13.70 6.70
C SER A 176 -13.17 15.04 7.31
N ALA A 177 -13.08 16.11 6.51
CA ALA A 177 -13.44 17.46 6.96
C ALA A 177 -14.93 17.57 7.28
N GLU A 178 -15.80 17.05 6.41
CA GLU A 178 -17.25 17.05 6.63
C GLU A 178 -17.62 16.27 7.90
N SER A 179 -17.05 15.08 8.09
CA SER A 179 -17.26 14.26 9.28
C SER A 179 -16.88 15.03 10.55
N MET A 180 -15.70 15.65 10.56
CA MET A 180 -15.25 16.43 11.72
C MET A 180 -16.18 17.61 11.99
N ILE A 181 -16.63 18.34 10.98
CA ILE A 181 -17.58 19.44 11.13
C ILE A 181 -18.90 18.94 11.73
N GLN A 182 -19.46 17.85 11.23
CA GLN A 182 -20.70 17.26 11.76
C GLN A 182 -20.52 16.84 13.23
N MET A 183 -19.39 16.22 13.60
CA MET A 183 -19.08 15.84 14.97
C MET A 183 -19.01 17.06 15.90
N ILE A 184 -18.37 18.15 15.49
CA ILE A 184 -18.29 19.42 16.26
C ILE A 184 -19.68 20.00 16.48
N LEU A 185 -20.58 19.86 15.50
CA LEU A 185 -21.98 20.33 15.58
C LEU A 185 -22.90 19.37 16.36
N GLY A 186 -22.35 18.28 16.93
CA GLY A 186 -23.13 17.26 17.64
C GLY A 186 -24.05 16.44 16.78
N LYS A 187 -23.82 16.41 15.45
CA LYS A 187 -24.60 15.63 14.50
C LYS A 187 -24.03 14.22 14.35
N PRO A 188 -24.87 13.22 14.05
CA PRO A 188 -24.39 11.86 13.83
C PRO A 188 -23.53 11.77 12.56
N VAL A 189 -22.44 11.00 12.65
CA VAL A 189 -21.60 10.62 11.51
C VAL A 189 -21.50 9.08 11.42
N SER A 190 -21.19 8.57 10.24
CA SER A 190 -20.91 7.15 10.10
C SER A 190 -19.64 6.78 10.90
N PRO A 191 -19.69 5.76 11.75
CA PRO A 191 -18.52 5.38 12.57
C PRO A 191 -17.33 4.91 11.72
N LEU A 192 -17.60 4.44 10.50
CA LEU A 192 -16.57 4.06 9.55
C LEU A 192 -16.93 4.55 8.15
N GLN A 193 -16.01 5.25 7.53
CA GLN A 193 -16.07 5.63 6.13
C GLN A 193 -14.85 5.09 5.40
N VAL A 194 -15.07 4.55 4.21
CA VAL A 194 -14.05 3.88 3.42
C VAL A 194 -13.82 4.66 2.13
N ASN A 195 -12.60 5.09 1.91
CA ASN A 195 -12.18 5.80 0.71
C ASN A 195 -11.88 4.77 -0.40
N PRO A 196 -12.47 4.95 -1.60
CA PRO A 196 -12.31 4.01 -2.71
C PRO A 196 -10.89 4.04 -3.29
N TYR A 197 -10.58 3.02 -4.07
CA TYR A 197 -9.33 2.87 -4.81
C TYR A 197 -9.59 2.57 -6.29
N GLU A 198 -8.54 2.76 -7.11
CA GLU A 198 -8.49 2.40 -8.53
C GLU A 198 -7.10 1.88 -8.87
N ILE A 199 -7.00 0.82 -9.69
CA ILE A 199 -5.71 0.40 -10.26
C ILE A 199 -5.44 1.25 -11.50
N ILE A 200 -4.33 1.99 -11.45
CA ILE A 200 -3.83 2.78 -12.59
C ILE A 200 -2.79 1.94 -13.32
N GLU A 201 -3.24 1.27 -14.38
CA GLU A 201 -2.35 0.48 -15.21
C GLU A 201 -1.47 1.40 -16.08
N ARG A 202 -0.16 1.18 -15.96
CA ARG A 202 0.88 1.83 -16.79
C ARG A 202 1.78 0.77 -17.41
N LYS A 203 3.04 1.08 -17.64
CA LYS A 203 3.95 0.21 -18.44
C LYS A 203 4.95 -0.60 -17.61
N SER A 204 4.87 -0.56 -16.28
CA SER A 204 5.80 -1.28 -15.41
C SER A 204 5.48 -2.75 -15.18
N VAL A 205 4.33 -3.22 -15.67
CA VAL A 205 3.91 -4.62 -15.58
C VAL A 205 3.79 -5.19 -16.99
N LYS A 206 4.45 -6.33 -17.21
CA LYS A 206 4.44 -7.01 -18.50
C LYS A 206 3.05 -7.58 -18.77
N GLU A 207 2.57 -7.35 -19.99
CA GLU A 207 1.37 -8.01 -20.51
C GLU A 207 1.62 -9.51 -20.71
N ASN A 208 0.53 -10.33 -20.76
CA ASN A 208 0.59 -11.79 -20.90
C ASN A 208 1.09 -12.27 -22.27
#